data_cb8ca45062744147c1e2ff786293455e
#
_entry.id   cb8ca45062744147c1e2ff786293455e
#
_cell.length_a   1.000
_cell.length_b   1.000
_cell.length_c   1.000
_cell.angle_alpha   90.00
_cell.angle_beta   90.00
_cell.angle_gamma   90.00
#
_symmetry.space_group_name_H-M   'P 1'
#
loop_
_entity.id
_entity.type
_entity.pdbx_description
1 polymer ?
#
loop_
_entity_poly.entity_id
_entity_poly.type
_entity_poly.pdbx_seq_one_letter_code
_entity_poly.pdbx_strand_id
1 'polypeptide(L)'
;MEGQNKSITFDGREIRLTTGLYAPQASGSVMIECGDTSLLVTATKTAKKEPSDFLPLICDYEEKLYAAGRIPGGFMRREGRPPERATLIARLIDRPMRPLFPTWMRDEIQIVASCLSLDERVPADVLAVTGASIATLVGEIPFYGPMAAVRVGLIGDDFILNPSYREIEKGDLDIVVAGSPEGIVMIEAGANQLSEQDTIEAIDFGYEAVTELIKSVSYTHLTLPTTPYV
;
A
#
# COMPACT_ATOMS: atom_id res chain seq x y z
N MET A 1 -17.17 3.10 19.20
CA MET A 1 -16.59 4.16 18.34
C MET A 1 -17.33 4.06 17.02
N GLU A 2 -17.84 5.18 16.52
CA GLU A 2 -18.44 5.20 15.18
C GLU A 2 -17.28 5.24 14.17
N GLY A 3 -17.25 4.27 13.26
CA GLY A 3 -16.28 4.24 12.17
C GLY A 3 -16.52 5.39 11.18
N GLN A 4 -15.47 5.94 10.62
CA GLN A 4 -15.56 6.92 9.54
C GLN A 4 -15.41 6.21 8.19
N ASN A 5 -16.35 6.44 7.28
CA ASN A 5 -16.32 5.91 5.92
C ASN A 5 -16.10 7.06 4.93
N LYS A 6 -15.20 6.86 4.01
CA LYS A 6 -14.90 7.78 2.91
C LYS A 6 -14.76 7.01 1.61
N SER A 7 -15.25 7.60 0.53
CA SER A 7 -15.05 7.06 -0.82
C SER A 7 -14.34 8.09 -1.68
N ILE A 8 -13.41 7.61 -2.47
CA ILE A 8 -12.72 8.39 -3.50
C ILE A 8 -12.88 7.68 -4.83
N THR A 9 -12.98 8.45 -5.91
CA THR A 9 -12.96 7.89 -7.26
C THR A 9 -11.58 8.12 -7.85
N PHE A 10 -10.92 7.05 -8.26
CA PHE A 10 -9.60 7.08 -8.87
C PHE A 10 -9.56 6.12 -10.06
N ASP A 11 -9.13 6.59 -11.21
CA ASP A 11 -9.07 5.80 -12.45
C ASP A 11 -10.41 5.09 -12.76
N GLY A 12 -11.53 5.83 -12.60
CA GLY A 12 -12.87 5.29 -12.80
C GLY A 12 -13.34 4.22 -11.82
N ARG A 13 -12.53 3.89 -10.79
CA ARG A 13 -12.85 2.92 -9.74
C ARG A 13 -13.12 3.63 -8.41
N GLU A 14 -14.10 3.13 -7.67
CA GLU A 14 -14.34 3.60 -6.30
C GLU A 14 -13.37 2.89 -5.35
N ILE A 15 -12.62 3.68 -4.57
CA ILE A 15 -11.82 3.21 -3.45
C ILE A 15 -12.53 3.66 -2.18
N ARG A 16 -12.94 2.71 -1.35
CA ARG A 16 -13.61 2.97 -0.07
C ARG A 16 -12.63 2.78 1.08
N LEU A 17 -12.63 3.75 1.99
CA LEU A 17 -11.78 3.78 3.18
C LEU A 17 -12.66 3.79 4.42
N THR A 18 -12.46 2.83 5.33
CA THR A 18 -13.15 2.77 6.62
C THR A 18 -12.11 2.78 7.74
N THR A 19 -12.19 3.76 8.64
CA THR A 19 -11.26 3.90 9.78
C THR A 19 -12.02 3.89 11.10
N GLY A 20 -11.35 3.53 12.20
CA GLY A 20 -11.89 3.56 13.56
C GLY A 20 -12.89 2.45 13.90
N LEU A 21 -13.18 1.54 12.97
CA LEU A 21 -14.12 0.44 13.18
C LEU A 21 -13.40 -0.88 13.51
N TYR A 22 -12.30 -1.16 12.83
CA TYR A 22 -11.57 -2.42 12.92
C TYR A 22 -10.25 -2.24 13.66
N ALA A 23 -9.76 -3.33 14.27
CA ALA A 23 -8.48 -3.38 14.97
C ALA A 23 -8.26 -2.24 16.01
N PRO A 24 -9.14 -2.09 17.02
CA PRO A 24 -9.10 -0.95 17.96
C PRO A 24 -7.86 -0.95 18.88
N GLN A 25 -7.06 -2.01 18.88
CA GLN A 25 -5.83 -2.09 19.66
C GLN A 25 -4.59 -1.61 18.87
N ALA A 26 -4.69 -1.47 17.55
CA ALA A 26 -3.64 -0.86 16.74
C ALA A 26 -3.60 0.66 16.99
N SER A 27 -2.44 1.29 16.78
CA SER A 27 -2.32 2.75 16.83
C SER A 27 -3.19 3.39 15.75
N GLY A 28 -3.20 2.83 14.54
CA GLY A 28 -4.09 3.21 13.47
C GLY A 28 -4.49 2.03 12.60
N SER A 29 -5.67 2.11 12.00
CA SER A 29 -6.17 1.07 11.11
C SER A 29 -7.05 1.64 10.02
N VAL A 30 -7.01 1.00 8.85
CA VAL A 30 -7.89 1.29 7.73
C VAL A 30 -8.31 0.01 7.04
N MET A 31 -9.59 -0.11 6.75
CA MET A 31 -10.09 -1.04 5.73
C MET A 31 -10.09 -0.28 4.40
N ILE A 32 -9.33 -0.75 3.44
CA ILE A 32 -9.29 -0.22 2.07
C ILE A 32 -9.89 -1.23 1.12
N GLU A 33 -10.86 -0.77 0.32
CA GLU A 33 -11.62 -1.61 -0.58
C GLU A 33 -11.65 -0.99 -1.97
N CYS A 34 -11.45 -1.80 -2.99
CA CYS A 34 -11.61 -1.41 -4.40
C CYS A 34 -12.17 -2.61 -5.18
N GLY A 35 -13.35 -2.44 -5.77
CA GLY A 35 -14.08 -3.58 -6.33
C GLY A 35 -14.36 -4.63 -5.24
N ASP A 36 -14.04 -5.89 -5.53
CA ASP A 36 -14.16 -7.00 -4.59
C ASP A 36 -12.86 -7.28 -3.80
N THR A 37 -11.82 -6.46 -4.00
CA THR A 37 -10.58 -6.54 -3.21
C THR A 37 -10.73 -5.73 -1.95
N SER A 38 -10.48 -6.34 -0.78
CA SER A 38 -10.50 -5.67 0.53
C SER A 38 -9.30 -6.06 1.38
N LEU A 39 -8.66 -5.04 1.98
CA LEU A 39 -7.52 -5.21 2.88
C LEU A 39 -7.78 -4.47 4.19
N LEU A 40 -7.49 -5.15 5.29
CA LEU A 40 -7.35 -4.50 6.59
C LEU A 40 -5.87 -4.19 6.81
N VAL A 41 -5.54 -2.91 6.89
CA VAL A 41 -4.17 -2.46 7.14
C VAL A 41 -4.11 -1.80 8.50
N THR A 42 -3.14 -2.24 9.30
CA THR A 42 -2.92 -1.74 10.66
C THR A 42 -1.50 -1.23 10.82
N ALA A 43 -1.34 -0.17 11.58
CA ALA A 43 -0.04 0.35 12.00
C ALA A 43 -0.02 0.43 13.53
N THR A 44 1.03 -0.12 14.14
CA THR A 44 1.22 -0.15 15.59
C THR A 44 2.58 0.41 15.92
N LYS A 45 2.62 1.33 16.88
CA LYS A 45 3.85 1.91 17.42
C LYS A 45 4.02 1.43 18.86
N THR A 46 5.17 0.86 19.17
CA THR A 46 5.53 0.41 20.52
C THR A 46 6.86 1.03 20.93
N ALA A 47 6.89 1.69 22.10
CA ALA A 47 8.12 2.24 22.61
C ALA A 47 9.16 1.13 22.82
N LYS A 48 10.33 1.27 22.22
CA LYS A 48 11.40 0.29 22.36
C LYS A 48 12.07 0.44 23.73
N LYS A 49 12.29 -0.70 24.41
CA LYS A 49 12.93 -0.72 25.72
C LYS A 49 14.45 -0.62 25.66
N GLU A 50 15.05 -1.00 24.52
CA GLU A 50 16.51 -1.00 24.32
C GLU A 50 16.91 0.00 23.23
N PRO A 51 18.05 0.68 23.35
CA PRO A 51 18.54 1.58 22.30
C PRO A 51 18.74 0.84 20.98
N SER A 52 18.39 1.49 19.88
CA SER A 52 18.64 0.98 18.53
C SER A 52 19.27 2.08 17.69
N ASP A 53 20.22 1.72 16.83
CA ASP A 53 20.87 2.65 15.91
C ASP A 53 20.04 2.91 14.65
N PHE A 54 19.01 2.10 14.43
CA PHE A 54 18.14 2.16 13.25
C PHE A 54 16.67 2.11 13.64
N LEU A 55 15.79 2.49 12.71
CA LEU A 55 14.34 2.36 12.83
C LEU A 55 13.95 0.88 12.75
N PRO A 56 13.39 0.27 13.81
CA PRO A 56 12.86 -1.09 13.75
C PRO A 56 11.47 -1.08 13.10
N LEU A 57 11.44 -1.09 11.78
CA LEU A 57 10.21 -1.18 10.98
C LEU A 57 10.03 -2.62 10.49
N ILE A 58 8.88 -3.19 10.80
CA ILE A 58 8.44 -4.51 10.35
C ILE A 58 7.19 -4.31 9.50
N CYS A 59 7.22 -4.78 8.27
CA CYS A 59 6.07 -4.80 7.37
C CYS A 59 5.74 -6.24 7.03
N ASP A 60 4.48 -6.61 7.26
CA ASP A 60 3.94 -7.92 6.95
C ASP A 60 2.76 -7.78 5.98
N TYR A 61 2.70 -8.66 5.00
CA TYR A 61 1.55 -8.82 4.12
C TYR A 61 1.05 -10.26 4.21
N GLU A 62 -0.25 -10.39 4.46
CA GLU A 62 -0.90 -11.68 4.57
C GLU A 62 -2.03 -11.80 3.56
N GLU A 63 -1.90 -12.76 2.65
CA GLU A 63 -2.96 -13.14 1.73
C GLU A 63 -3.51 -14.49 2.19
N LYS A 64 -4.65 -14.44 2.82
CA LYS A 64 -5.31 -15.65 3.34
C LYS A 64 -5.93 -16.44 2.19
N LEU A 65 -5.85 -17.77 2.24
CA LEU A 65 -6.44 -18.62 1.20
C LEU A 65 -7.95 -18.39 1.04
N TYR A 66 -8.64 -18.05 2.12
CA TYR A 66 -10.07 -17.74 2.06
C TYR A 66 -10.37 -16.45 1.26
N ALA A 67 -9.43 -15.51 1.16
CA ALA A 67 -9.60 -14.30 0.35
C ALA A 67 -9.84 -14.62 -1.13
N ALA A 68 -9.27 -15.73 -1.62
CA ALA A 68 -9.48 -16.28 -2.95
C ALA A 68 -10.50 -17.45 -2.95
N GLY A 69 -11.32 -17.59 -1.92
CA GLY A 69 -12.32 -18.65 -1.79
C GLY A 69 -11.73 -20.06 -1.63
N ARG A 70 -10.48 -20.19 -1.18
CA ARG A 70 -9.78 -21.48 -1.07
C ARG A 70 -9.64 -21.90 0.39
N ILE A 71 -9.59 -23.22 0.60
CA ILE A 71 -9.31 -23.83 1.91
C ILE A 71 -7.87 -24.36 1.88
N PRO A 72 -7.09 -24.22 2.98
CA PRO A 72 -5.76 -24.81 3.06
C PRO A 72 -5.77 -26.32 2.73
N GLY A 73 -4.98 -26.72 1.73
CA GLY A 73 -4.97 -28.09 1.20
C GLY A 73 -4.16 -29.10 1.99
N GLY A 74 -3.34 -28.65 2.95
CA GLY A 74 -2.50 -29.53 3.77
C GLY A 74 -3.30 -30.39 4.76
N PHE A 75 -2.68 -31.48 5.25
CA PHE A 75 -3.29 -32.39 6.24
C PHE A 75 -3.84 -31.64 7.47
N MET A 76 -3.10 -30.65 7.96
CA MET A 76 -3.47 -29.84 9.14
C MET A 76 -4.54 -28.80 8.86
N ARG A 77 -4.93 -28.60 7.59
CA ARG A 77 -5.93 -27.57 7.20
C ARG A 77 -5.63 -26.18 7.76
N ARG A 78 -4.34 -25.82 7.82
CA ARG A 78 -3.86 -24.53 8.32
C ARG A 78 -3.13 -23.76 7.24
N GLU A 79 -3.14 -22.43 7.38
CA GLU A 79 -2.25 -21.55 6.63
C GLU A 79 -0.80 -21.95 6.96
N GLY A 80 0.03 -22.07 5.92
CA GLY A 80 1.45 -22.39 6.06
C GLY A 80 2.30 -21.14 6.26
N ARG A 81 3.57 -21.22 5.86
CA ARG A 81 4.44 -20.05 5.76
C ARG A 81 3.90 -19.12 4.68
N PRO A 82 4.08 -17.79 4.83
CA PRO A 82 3.75 -16.84 3.79
C PRO A 82 4.40 -17.26 2.46
N PRO A 83 3.67 -17.22 1.34
CA PRO A 83 4.25 -17.49 0.03
C PRO A 83 5.27 -16.39 -0.33
N GLU A 84 6.18 -16.70 -1.25
CA GLU A 84 7.21 -15.75 -1.70
C GLU A 84 6.62 -14.42 -2.15
N ARG A 85 5.52 -14.45 -2.88
CA ARG A 85 4.76 -13.27 -3.29
C ARG A 85 4.38 -12.38 -2.10
N ALA A 86 3.90 -12.95 -1.01
CA ALA A 86 3.53 -12.16 0.18
C ALA A 86 4.75 -11.46 0.79
N THR A 87 5.91 -12.13 0.80
CA THR A 87 7.17 -11.55 1.24
C THR A 87 7.61 -10.41 0.33
N LEU A 88 7.43 -10.53 -0.99
CA LEU A 88 7.77 -9.47 -1.95
C LEU A 88 6.84 -8.26 -1.76
N ILE A 89 5.54 -8.48 -1.56
CA ILE A 89 4.59 -7.38 -1.29
C ILE A 89 4.91 -6.69 0.05
N ALA A 90 5.27 -7.45 1.09
CA ALA A 90 5.70 -6.86 2.36
C ALA A 90 6.93 -5.94 2.17
N ARG A 91 7.88 -6.33 1.32
CA ARG A 91 9.02 -5.49 0.94
C ARG A 91 8.61 -4.29 0.09
N LEU A 92 7.61 -4.46 -0.78
CA LEU A 92 7.04 -3.37 -1.57
C LEU A 92 6.41 -2.29 -0.67
N ILE A 93 5.86 -2.68 0.49
CA ILE A 93 5.36 -1.75 1.52
C ILE A 93 6.53 -1.11 2.27
N ASP A 94 7.50 -1.90 2.76
CA ASP A 94 8.60 -1.43 3.61
C ASP A 94 9.47 -0.37 2.92
N ARG A 95 9.86 -0.63 1.67
CA ARG A 95 10.84 0.19 0.94
C ARG A 95 10.43 1.66 0.80
N PRO A 96 9.20 2.01 0.36
CA PRO A 96 8.79 3.40 0.24
C PRO A 96 8.37 4.02 1.57
N MET A 97 7.96 3.23 2.57
CA MET A 97 7.59 3.74 3.89
C MET A 97 8.80 4.18 4.70
N ARG A 98 9.87 3.40 4.67
CA ARG A 98 11.06 3.56 5.52
C ARG A 98 11.71 4.95 5.44
N PRO A 99 11.98 5.55 4.28
CA PRO A 99 12.60 6.87 4.19
C PRO A 99 11.69 8.01 4.65
N LEU A 100 10.39 7.77 4.77
CA LEU A 100 9.42 8.78 5.19
C LEU A 100 9.22 8.84 6.73
N PHE A 101 9.89 8.00 7.49
CA PHE A 101 9.93 8.14 8.94
C PHE A 101 11.06 9.09 9.38
N PRO A 102 10.84 9.87 10.45
CA PRO A 102 11.88 10.75 10.99
C PRO A 102 13.15 10.00 11.37
N THR A 103 14.31 10.55 11.07
CA THR A 103 15.62 9.92 11.32
C THR A 103 15.93 9.70 12.81
N TRP A 104 15.28 10.46 13.69
CA TRP A 104 15.39 10.32 15.15
C TRP A 104 14.51 9.20 15.73
N MET A 105 13.56 8.68 14.98
CA MET A 105 12.60 7.68 15.46
C MET A 105 13.29 6.34 15.75
N ARG A 106 13.02 5.80 16.95
CA ARG A 106 13.60 4.53 17.43
C ARG A 106 12.55 3.59 18.01
N ASP A 107 11.28 4.03 18.02
CA ASP A 107 10.17 3.17 18.41
C ASP A 107 10.00 2.04 17.39
N GLU A 108 9.57 0.88 17.87
CA GLU A 108 9.25 -0.24 17.00
C GLU A 108 7.91 0.02 16.30
N ILE A 109 7.93 -0.07 14.98
CA ILE A 109 6.75 0.11 14.13
C ILE A 109 6.46 -1.19 13.42
N GLN A 110 5.24 -1.68 13.57
CA GLN A 110 4.74 -2.83 12.83
C GLN A 110 3.56 -2.39 11.96
N ILE A 111 3.65 -2.70 10.67
CA ILE A 111 2.59 -2.51 9.69
C ILE A 111 2.17 -3.88 9.18
N VAL A 112 0.89 -4.19 9.31
CA VAL A 112 0.34 -5.47 8.84
C VAL A 112 -0.80 -5.18 7.86
N ALA A 113 -0.67 -5.67 6.64
CA ALA A 113 -1.70 -5.62 5.61
C ALA A 113 -2.27 -7.03 5.40
N SER A 114 -3.51 -7.24 5.80
CA SER A 114 -4.22 -8.51 5.67
C SER A 114 -5.24 -8.43 4.55
N CYS A 115 -5.03 -9.20 3.47
CA CYS A 115 -5.97 -9.32 2.38
C CYS A 115 -7.11 -10.27 2.79
N LEU A 116 -8.32 -9.73 2.87
CA LEU A 116 -9.52 -10.44 3.32
C LEU A 116 -10.38 -10.93 2.15
N SER A 117 -10.35 -10.21 1.04
CA SER A 117 -10.98 -10.57 -0.23
C SER A 117 -10.11 -10.11 -1.40
N LEU A 118 -10.01 -10.90 -2.45
CA LEU A 118 -9.16 -10.62 -3.60
C LEU A 118 -9.94 -10.77 -4.91
N ASP A 119 -9.95 -9.70 -5.69
CA ASP A 119 -10.38 -9.68 -7.08
C ASP A 119 -9.14 -9.66 -7.99
N GLU A 120 -9.02 -10.62 -8.91
CA GLU A 120 -7.91 -10.68 -9.86
C GLU A 120 -7.79 -9.44 -10.76
N ARG A 121 -8.85 -8.63 -10.85
CA ARG A 121 -8.89 -7.39 -11.64
C ARG A 121 -8.30 -6.18 -10.90
N VAL A 122 -8.14 -6.30 -9.58
CA VAL A 122 -7.65 -5.20 -8.73
C VAL A 122 -6.46 -5.69 -7.92
N PRO A 123 -5.23 -5.36 -8.33
CA PRO A 123 -4.03 -5.72 -7.58
C PRO A 123 -4.06 -5.20 -6.15
N ALA A 124 -3.86 -6.11 -5.19
CA ALA A 124 -3.93 -5.79 -3.77
C ALA A 124 -2.66 -5.11 -3.24
N ASP A 125 -1.54 -5.25 -3.94
CA ASP A 125 -0.21 -4.77 -3.51
C ASP A 125 -0.12 -3.23 -3.44
N VAL A 126 -0.53 -2.52 -4.49
CA VAL A 126 -0.53 -1.05 -4.49
C VAL A 126 -1.56 -0.46 -3.51
N LEU A 127 -2.69 -1.17 -3.32
CA LEU A 127 -3.66 -0.81 -2.28
C LEU A 127 -3.06 -1.00 -0.88
N ALA A 128 -2.26 -2.05 -0.66
CA ALA A 128 -1.59 -2.30 0.61
C ALA A 128 -0.58 -1.20 0.95
N VAL A 129 0.19 -0.71 -0.03
CA VAL A 129 1.13 0.41 0.14
C VAL A 129 0.39 1.69 0.53
N THR A 130 -0.67 2.03 -0.20
CA THR A 130 -1.50 3.20 0.09
C THR A 130 -2.19 3.07 1.45
N GLY A 131 -2.74 1.89 1.76
CA GLY A 131 -3.35 1.59 3.05
C GLY A 131 -2.36 1.70 4.22
N ALA A 132 -1.11 1.29 4.04
CA ALA A 132 -0.05 1.41 5.05
C ALA A 132 0.23 2.89 5.40
N SER A 133 0.30 3.76 4.39
CA SER A 133 0.42 5.21 4.60
C SER A 133 -0.77 5.76 5.40
N ILE A 134 -1.99 5.40 5.00
CA ILE A 134 -3.21 5.88 5.67
C ILE A 134 -3.26 5.38 7.12
N ALA A 135 -3.01 4.09 7.38
CA ALA A 135 -3.02 3.53 8.73
C ALA A 135 -1.98 4.20 9.64
N THR A 136 -0.80 4.52 9.11
CA THR A 136 0.27 5.20 9.83
C THR A 136 -0.16 6.62 10.22
N LEU A 137 -0.77 7.37 9.29
CA LEU A 137 -1.27 8.73 9.54
C LEU A 137 -2.45 8.74 10.52
N VAL A 138 -3.41 7.83 10.35
CA VAL A 138 -4.56 7.69 11.29
C VAL A 138 -4.09 7.33 12.69
N GLY A 139 -2.99 6.58 12.80
CA GLY A 139 -2.37 6.21 14.08
C GLY A 139 -1.55 7.31 14.75
N GLU A 140 -1.51 8.51 14.18
CA GLU A 140 -0.67 9.64 14.67
C GLU A 140 0.80 9.25 14.86
N ILE A 141 1.26 8.29 14.07
CA ILE A 141 2.67 7.90 14.07
C ILE A 141 3.44 8.95 13.26
N PRO A 142 4.54 9.54 13.79
CA PRO A 142 5.34 10.52 13.06
C PRO A 142 5.78 9.97 11.70
N PHE A 143 5.31 10.59 10.62
CA PHE A 143 5.50 10.12 9.25
C PHE A 143 5.39 11.28 8.26
N TYR A 144 6.35 11.42 7.34
CA TYR A 144 6.39 12.48 6.32
C TYR A 144 5.55 12.12 5.08
N GLY A 145 4.36 11.55 5.32
CA GLY A 145 3.36 11.29 4.28
C GLY A 145 2.37 12.45 4.10
N PRO A 146 1.32 12.26 3.32
CA PRO A 146 0.85 10.97 2.77
C PRO A 146 1.70 10.41 1.63
N MET A 147 1.60 9.11 1.43
CA MET A 147 2.21 8.39 0.34
C MET A 147 1.17 7.48 -0.32
N ALA A 148 1.27 7.31 -1.62
CA ALA A 148 0.47 6.36 -2.37
C ALA A 148 1.33 5.61 -3.40
N ALA A 149 0.79 4.53 -3.93
CA ALA A 149 1.41 3.78 -5.00
C ALA A 149 0.39 3.43 -6.07
N VAL A 150 0.85 3.39 -7.31
CA VAL A 150 0.12 2.88 -8.47
C VAL A 150 1.00 1.91 -9.24
N ARG A 151 0.35 1.05 -10.01
CA ARG A 151 1.01 0.18 -10.97
C ARG A 151 0.72 0.70 -12.37
N VAL A 152 1.73 0.71 -13.24
CA VAL A 152 1.61 1.08 -14.66
C VAL A 152 1.99 -0.13 -15.48
N GLY A 153 1.12 -0.52 -16.39
CA GLY A 153 1.39 -1.51 -17.42
C GLY A 153 1.42 -0.86 -18.79
N LEU A 154 2.10 -1.48 -19.73
CA LEU A 154 2.05 -1.14 -21.16
C LEU A 154 1.46 -2.32 -21.93
N ILE A 155 0.32 -2.07 -22.58
CA ILE A 155 -0.36 -3.08 -23.38
C ILE A 155 -0.54 -2.53 -24.80
N GLY A 156 0.21 -3.08 -25.74
CA GLY A 156 0.38 -2.45 -27.04
C GLY A 156 1.12 -1.12 -26.90
N ASP A 157 0.49 -0.03 -27.32
CA ASP A 157 1.07 1.32 -27.25
C ASP A 157 0.44 2.17 -26.13
N ASP A 158 -0.44 1.59 -25.28
CA ASP A 158 -1.19 2.33 -24.27
C ASP A 158 -0.71 2.03 -22.85
N PHE A 159 -0.45 3.08 -22.06
CA PHE A 159 -0.22 2.96 -20.62
C PHE A 159 -1.55 2.77 -19.89
N ILE A 160 -1.59 1.77 -19.01
CA ILE A 160 -2.76 1.43 -18.21
C ILE A 160 -2.42 1.53 -16.72
N LEU A 161 -3.29 2.22 -15.95
CA LEU A 161 -3.18 2.29 -14.50
C LEU A 161 -3.78 1.05 -13.84
N ASN A 162 -3.09 0.53 -12.87
CA ASN A 162 -3.51 -0.60 -12.04
C ASN A 162 -4.08 -1.76 -12.87
N PRO A 163 -3.34 -2.25 -13.89
CA PRO A 163 -3.78 -3.34 -14.75
C PRO A 163 -4.06 -4.59 -13.91
N SER A 164 -5.00 -5.41 -14.38
CA SER A 164 -5.26 -6.73 -13.80
C SER A 164 -4.05 -7.66 -13.94
N TYR A 165 -3.97 -8.70 -13.12
CA TYR A 165 -2.87 -9.67 -13.23
C TYR A 165 -2.75 -10.31 -14.60
N ARG A 166 -3.89 -10.52 -15.31
CA ARG A 166 -3.90 -11.07 -16.69
C ARG A 166 -3.37 -10.06 -17.72
N GLU A 167 -3.54 -8.78 -17.47
CA GLU A 167 -3.01 -7.71 -18.32
C GLU A 167 -1.52 -7.55 -18.10
N ILE A 168 -1.06 -7.64 -16.87
CA ILE A 168 0.36 -7.62 -16.51
C ILE A 168 1.12 -8.77 -17.22
N GLU A 169 0.57 -9.98 -17.20
CA GLU A 169 1.18 -11.15 -17.86
C GLU A 169 1.33 -10.99 -19.38
N LYS A 170 0.52 -10.15 -20.01
CA LYS A 170 0.53 -9.91 -21.46
C LYS A 170 1.24 -8.65 -21.87
N GLY A 171 1.48 -7.74 -20.92
CA GLY A 171 2.11 -6.46 -21.15
C GLY A 171 3.63 -6.56 -21.23
N ASP A 172 4.23 -5.59 -21.88
CA ASP A 172 5.68 -5.48 -22.00
C ASP A 172 6.30 -4.66 -20.85
N LEU A 173 5.47 -4.08 -19.98
CA LEU A 173 5.88 -3.26 -18.86
C LEU A 173 5.03 -3.58 -17.62
N ASP A 174 5.69 -3.65 -16.48
CA ASP A 174 5.12 -3.71 -15.16
C ASP A 174 5.94 -2.81 -14.22
N ILE A 175 5.48 -1.59 -13.98
CA ILE A 175 6.14 -0.64 -13.08
C ILE A 175 5.22 -0.31 -11.91
N VAL A 176 5.74 -0.42 -10.69
CA VAL A 176 5.13 0.15 -9.50
C VAL A 176 5.85 1.46 -9.17
N VAL A 177 5.10 2.54 -9.12
CA VAL A 177 5.56 3.85 -8.70
C VAL A 177 4.93 4.19 -7.36
N ALA A 178 5.76 4.44 -6.35
CA ALA A 178 5.32 4.96 -5.06
C ALA A 178 5.93 6.34 -4.82
N GLY A 179 5.12 7.28 -4.35
CA GLY A 179 5.55 8.66 -4.17
C GLY A 179 4.81 9.38 -3.06
N SER A 180 5.37 10.51 -2.67
CA SER A 180 4.80 11.52 -1.78
C SER A 180 4.55 12.83 -2.56
N PRO A 181 3.94 13.86 -1.96
CA PRO A 181 3.82 15.17 -2.60
C PRO A 181 5.16 15.81 -2.98
N GLU A 182 6.25 15.37 -2.36
CA GLU A 182 7.60 15.92 -2.57
C GLU A 182 8.33 15.23 -3.73
N GLY A 183 7.91 14.03 -4.14
CA GLY A 183 8.53 13.31 -5.24
C GLY A 183 8.32 11.80 -5.18
N ILE A 184 8.92 11.12 -6.14
CA ILE A 184 8.95 9.67 -6.22
C ILE A 184 9.87 9.14 -5.11
N VAL A 185 9.36 8.17 -4.35
CA VAL A 185 10.10 7.54 -3.24
C VAL A 185 10.65 6.17 -3.62
N MET A 186 9.91 5.44 -4.47
CA MET A 186 10.30 4.10 -4.91
C MET A 186 9.77 3.81 -6.31
N ILE A 187 10.59 3.12 -7.08
CA ILE A 187 10.20 2.49 -8.34
C ILE A 187 10.62 1.02 -8.27
N GLU A 188 9.74 0.14 -8.72
CA GLU A 188 10.04 -1.26 -8.96
C GLU A 188 9.51 -1.63 -10.34
N ALA A 189 10.38 -2.05 -11.24
CA ALA A 189 10.06 -2.23 -12.65
C ALA A 189 10.51 -3.58 -13.18
N GLY A 190 9.65 -4.18 -14.01
CA GLY A 190 9.96 -5.24 -14.93
C GLY A 190 9.59 -4.81 -16.35
N ALA A 191 10.50 -4.91 -17.31
CA ALA A 191 10.27 -4.50 -18.68
C ALA A 191 10.85 -5.53 -19.67
N ASN A 192 10.17 -5.71 -20.79
CA ASN A 192 10.59 -6.58 -21.87
C ASN A 192 11.21 -5.75 -23.01
N GLN A 193 12.49 -5.36 -22.82
CA GLN A 193 13.29 -4.63 -23.83
C GLN A 193 12.66 -3.31 -24.32
N LEU A 194 12.03 -2.55 -23.42
CA LEU A 194 11.54 -1.21 -23.73
C LEU A 194 12.66 -0.19 -23.84
N SER A 195 12.41 0.91 -24.54
CA SER A 195 13.34 2.02 -24.59
C SER A 195 13.39 2.76 -23.25
N GLU A 196 14.51 3.45 -22.98
CA GLU A 196 14.64 4.32 -21.82
C GLU A 196 13.58 5.43 -21.83
N GLN A 197 13.22 5.93 -23.03
CA GLN A 197 12.23 6.98 -23.18
C GLN A 197 10.84 6.50 -22.75
N ASP A 198 10.37 5.33 -23.23
CA ASP A 198 9.09 4.75 -22.86
C ASP A 198 9.02 4.46 -21.36
N THR A 199 10.16 4.02 -20.79
CA THR A 199 10.26 3.77 -19.35
C THR A 199 10.11 5.06 -18.53
N ILE A 200 10.74 6.16 -18.97
CA ILE A 200 10.61 7.47 -18.30
C ILE A 200 9.17 7.97 -18.40
N GLU A 201 8.56 7.88 -19.58
CA GLU A 201 7.17 8.29 -19.79
C GLU A 201 6.19 7.49 -18.90
N ALA A 202 6.42 6.19 -18.73
CA ALA A 202 5.63 5.36 -17.82
C ALA A 202 5.78 5.76 -16.35
N ILE A 203 6.99 6.14 -15.93
CA ILE A 203 7.26 6.62 -14.58
C ILE A 203 6.56 7.96 -14.33
N ASP A 204 6.66 8.89 -15.27
CA ASP A 204 6.00 10.20 -15.17
C ASP A 204 4.48 10.04 -15.12
N PHE A 205 3.90 9.21 -16.00
CA PHE A 205 2.49 8.87 -16.00
C PHE A 205 2.03 8.27 -14.65
N GLY A 206 2.82 7.35 -14.10
CA GLY A 206 2.56 6.76 -12.79
C GLY A 206 2.64 7.80 -11.66
N TYR A 207 3.59 8.72 -11.69
CA TYR A 207 3.74 9.73 -10.65
C TYR A 207 2.63 10.79 -10.69
N GLU A 208 2.16 11.17 -11.86
CA GLU A 208 0.97 12.02 -12.00
C GLU A 208 -0.24 11.37 -11.33
N ALA A 209 -0.48 10.08 -11.59
CA ALA A 209 -1.55 9.32 -10.97
C ALA A 209 -1.38 9.18 -9.45
N VAL A 210 -0.16 8.95 -8.94
CA VAL A 210 0.14 8.96 -7.51
C VAL A 210 -0.23 10.30 -6.88
N THR A 211 0.12 11.41 -7.52
CA THR A 211 -0.16 12.75 -7.03
C THR A 211 -1.67 13.02 -6.95
N GLU A 212 -2.43 12.56 -7.94
CA GLU A 212 -3.90 12.65 -7.95
C GLU A 212 -4.51 11.82 -6.80
N LEU A 213 -4.04 10.58 -6.63
CA LEU A 213 -4.50 9.71 -5.56
C LEU A 213 -4.21 10.29 -4.17
N ILE A 214 -3.01 10.84 -3.96
CA ILE A 214 -2.64 11.52 -2.71
C ILE A 214 -3.55 12.72 -2.44
N LYS A 215 -3.83 13.56 -3.43
CA LYS A 215 -4.76 14.69 -3.27
C LYS A 215 -6.14 14.20 -2.86
N SER A 216 -6.64 13.15 -3.51
CA SER A 216 -7.94 12.55 -3.21
C SER A 216 -8.01 11.99 -1.80
N VAL A 217 -6.97 11.28 -1.34
CA VAL A 217 -6.85 10.75 0.04
C VAL A 217 -6.76 11.90 1.05
N SER A 218 -5.96 12.93 0.78
CA SER A 218 -5.79 14.08 1.68
C SER A 218 -7.06 14.92 1.79
N TYR A 219 -7.79 15.11 0.68
CA TYR A 219 -9.02 15.91 0.64
C TYR A 219 -10.18 15.23 1.39
N THR A 220 -10.15 13.91 1.57
CA THR A 220 -11.18 13.20 2.32
C THR A 220 -11.17 13.48 3.82
N HIS A 221 -10.33 14.42 4.28
CA HIS A 221 -10.21 14.80 5.69
C HIS A 221 -10.26 13.56 6.61
N LEU A 222 -9.32 12.66 6.42
CA LEU A 222 -8.75 11.92 7.53
C LEU A 222 -7.97 13.00 8.31
N THR A 223 -8.70 14.00 8.84
CA THR A 223 -8.13 15.15 9.54
C THR A 223 -7.55 14.65 10.83
N LEU A 224 -6.30 14.29 10.73
CA LEU A 224 -5.43 14.43 11.87
C LEU A 224 -5.05 15.91 11.95
N PRO A 225 -5.15 16.54 13.14
CA PRO A 225 -4.56 17.84 13.31
C PRO A 225 -3.08 17.69 13.01
N THR A 226 -2.64 18.24 11.89
CA THR A 226 -1.23 18.41 11.56
C THR A 226 -0.67 19.37 12.61
N THR A 227 -0.21 18.84 13.72
CA THR A 227 0.67 19.59 14.60
C THR A 227 2.03 19.54 13.91
N PRO A 228 2.56 20.66 13.38
CA PRO A 228 3.90 20.66 12.87
C PRO A 228 4.82 20.35 14.06
N TYR A 229 5.53 19.23 13.97
CA TYR A 229 6.61 18.96 14.90
C TYR A 229 7.73 19.96 14.60
N VAL A 230 7.81 20.99 15.45
CA VAL A 230 8.92 21.92 15.52
C VAL A 230 10.11 21.24 16.19
#